data_7ba5c74958dafa06be364dc04e19c256
#
_entry.id   7ba5c74958dafa06be364dc04e19c256
#
_cell.length_a   1.000
_cell.length_b   1.000
_cell.length_c   1.000
_cell.angle_alpha   90.00
_cell.angle_beta   90.00
_cell.angle_gamma   90.00
#
_symmetry.space_group_name_H-M   'P 1'
#
loop_
_entity.id
_entity.type
_entity.pdbx_description
1 polymer ?
#
loop_
_entity_poly.entity_id
_entity_poly.type
_entity_poly.pdbx_seq_one_letter_code
_entity_poly.pdbx_strand_id
1 'polypeptide(L)'
;MKMKSILTLLLTSLLAASGLHAAKKNTPVWTSLDAANIPVSVKIQGEYLGQINGGGKIGAQVIALGGDNYQAVMLPGGLPGAGWDGKNKILLDGSKKDGGLLFHSTNGKGKGYLQEDPARFSATRKNPPNGNKAYSGVISEGALQGKTDDGKSFELRRVIRTSPTLGMKPPKDAKVLFDGTSKAAFQGGRLDEKTKLLNTDGRDIRTVDKLSNYQMHVEFMLPYRPDARGQGRGNSGFYQVDMYEVQILDSF
;
A
#
# COMPACT_ATOMS: atom_id res chain seq x y z
N MET A 1 -33.95 72.83 -2.90
CA MET A 1 -32.77 71.96 -2.80
C MET A 1 -33.25 70.54 -2.87
N LYS A 2 -33.10 69.85 -4.03
CA LYS A 2 -33.64 68.49 -4.28
C LYS A 2 -32.50 67.51 -4.10
N MET A 3 -32.60 66.66 -3.08
CA MET A 3 -31.74 65.50 -2.90
C MET A 3 -32.12 64.36 -3.84
N LYS A 4 -31.22 63.94 -4.70
CA LYS A 4 -31.37 62.77 -5.56
C LYS A 4 -30.80 61.56 -4.81
N SER A 5 -31.66 60.61 -4.46
CA SER A 5 -31.26 59.31 -3.95
C SER A 5 -30.72 58.46 -5.10
N ILE A 6 -29.48 58.03 -4.99
CA ILE A 6 -28.87 57.04 -5.88
C ILE A 6 -29.08 55.67 -5.24
N LEU A 7 -29.89 54.85 -5.86
CA LEU A 7 -30.14 53.47 -5.49
C LEU A 7 -29.05 52.59 -6.16
N THR A 8 -28.10 52.15 -5.39
CA THR A 8 -27.03 51.21 -5.87
C THR A 8 -27.56 49.79 -5.76
N LEU A 9 -27.83 49.17 -6.90
CA LEU A 9 -28.26 47.79 -7.02
C LEU A 9 -27.02 46.90 -6.92
N LEU A 10 -26.81 46.23 -5.79
CA LEU A 10 -25.79 45.20 -5.64
C LEU A 10 -26.31 43.91 -6.26
N LEU A 11 -25.74 43.53 -7.41
CA LEU A 11 -25.99 42.27 -8.06
C LEU A 11 -25.01 41.21 -7.44
N THR A 12 -25.48 40.46 -6.46
CA THR A 12 -24.73 39.31 -5.91
C THR A 12 -24.88 38.14 -6.87
N SER A 13 -23.85 37.90 -7.69
CA SER A 13 -23.72 36.68 -8.48
C SER A 13 -23.41 35.50 -7.56
N LEU A 14 -24.44 34.68 -7.34
CA LEU A 14 -24.30 33.38 -6.67
C LEU A 14 -23.59 32.40 -7.63
N LEU A 15 -22.26 32.27 -7.53
CA LEU A 15 -21.55 31.21 -8.20
C LEU A 15 -21.93 29.89 -7.51
N ALA A 16 -22.83 29.16 -8.13
CA ALA A 16 -23.07 27.77 -7.81
C ALA A 16 -21.80 26.98 -8.21
N ALA A 17 -20.93 26.70 -7.24
CA ALA A 17 -19.87 25.74 -7.40
C ALA A 17 -20.50 24.35 -7.54
N SER A 18 -20.81 23.97 -8.78
CA SER A 18 -21.11 22.58 -9.14
C SER A 18 -19.84 21.78 -8.91
N GLY A 19 -19.74 21.17 -7.73
CA GLY A 19 -18.71 20.18 -7.43
C GLY A 19 -18.83 19.05 -8.45
N LEU A 20 -17.94 19.05 -9.44
CA LEU A 20 -17.71 17.89 -10.27
C LEU A 20 -17.22 16.77 -9.33
N HIS A 21 -18.16 15.94 -8.89
CA HIS A 21 -17.81 14.63 -8.37
C HIS A 21 -17.19 13.85 -9.53
N ALA A 22 -15.87 13.84 -9.61
CA ALA A 22 -15.17 12.94 -10.51
C ALA A 22 -15.70 11.53 -10.24
N ALA A 23 -16.35 10.94 -11.24
CA ALA A 23 -16.83 9.57 -11.16
C ALA A 23 -15.66 8.71 -10.66
N LYS A 24 -15.84 8.03 -9.52
CA LYS A 24 -14.84 7.09 -8.99
C LYS A 24 -14.55 6.09 -10.11
N LYS A 25 -13.38 6.21 -10.75
CA LYS A 25 -12.92 5.18 -11.68
C LYS A 25 -12.94 3.88 -10.90
N ASN A 26 -13.76 2.92 -11.36
CA ASN A 26 -13.73 1.57 -10.83
C ASN A 26 -12.32 1.02 -11.03
N THR A 27 -11.49 1.08 -10.01
CA THR A 27 -10.15 0.50 -10.04
C THR A 27 -10.33 -1.01 -10.04
N PRO A 28 -9.77 -1.73 -11.03
CA PRO A 28 -9.84 -3.18 -11.04
C PRO A 28 -9.25 -3.76 -9.76
N VAL A 29 -9.84 -4.85 -9.29
CA VAL A 29 -9.36 -5.61 -8.13
C VAL A 29 -8.77 -6.91 -8.63
N TRP A 30 -7.49 -7.14 -8.33
CA TRP A 30 -6.78 -8.36 -8.67
C TRP A 30 -6.59 -9.21 -7.43
N THR A 31 -7.17 -10.39 -7.42
CA THR A 31 -7.09 -11.35 -6.31
C THR A 31 -6.05 -12.44 -6.53
N SER A 32 -5.44 -12.48 -7.72
CA SER A 32 -4.39 -13.43 -8.10
C SER A 32 -3.34 -12.74 -8.95
N LEU A 33 -2.08 -13.17 -8.81
CA LEU A 33 -0.97 -12.75 -9.67
C LEU A 33 -1.06 -13.34 -11.09
N ASP A 34 -1.88 -14.35 -11.29
CA ASP A 34 -2.11 -15.02 -12.58
C ASP A 34 -3.26 -14.40 -13.38
N ALA A 35 -3.91 -13.36 -12.87
CA ALA A 35 -4.98 -12.70 -13.59
C ALA A 35 -4.49 -12.15 -14.93
N ALA A 36 -5.24 -12.41 -16.00
CA ALA A 36 -4.82 -12.11 -17.38
C ALA A 36 -4.47 -10.64 -17.63
N ASN A 37 -5.14 -9.72 -16.93
CA ASN A 37 -4.97 -8.27 -17.11
C ASN A 37 -4.22 -7.61 -15.94
N ILE A 38 -3.43 -8.37 -15.19
CA ILE A 38 -2.70 -7.82 -14.07
C ILE A 38 -1.58 -6.90 -14.55
N PRO A 39 -1.46 -5.67 -14.04
CA PRO A 39 -0.35 -4.79 -14.40
C PRO A 39 1.00 -5.42 -14.08
N VAL A 40 1.99 -5.22 -14.94
CA VAL A 40 3.36 -5.70 -14.71
C VAL A 40 3.90 -5.19 -13.37
N SER A 41 3.55 -3.98 -12.98
CA SER A 41 3.95 -3.40 -11.70
C SER A 41 3.44 -4.16 -10.46
N VAL A 42 2.30 -4.86 -10.55
CA VAL A 42 1.83 -5.77 -9.49
C VAL A 42 2.75 -6.99 -9.38
N LYS A 43 3.24 -7.50 -10.51
CA LYS A 43 4.19 -8.64 -10.53
C LYS A 43 5.57 -8.25 -10.02
N ILE A 44 5.96 -7.01 -10.21
CA ILE A 44 7.25 -6.47 -9.73
C ILE A 44 7.17 -6.11 -8.24
N GLN A 45 6.08 -5.44 -7.81
CA GLN A 45 5.90 -5.09 -6.40
C GLN A 45 5.88 -6.35 -5.53
N GLY A 46 6.53 -6.27 -4.38
CA GLY A 46 6.53 -7.37 -3.41
C GLY A 46 7.84 -7.51 -2.68
N GLU A 47 7.99 -8.66 -2.06
CA GLU A 47 9.17 -8.99 -1.26
C GLU A 47 10.16 -9.82 -2.07
N TYR A 48 11.44 -9.56 -1.82
CA TYR A 48 12.57 -10.25 -2.44
C TYR A 48 13.52 -10.70 -1.35
N LEU A 49 14.10 -11.87 -1.48
CA LEU A 49 15.03 -12.44 -0.51
C LEU A 49 16.22 -13.08 -1.22
N GLY A 50 17.40 -12.89 -0.67
CA GLY A 50 18.61 -13.46 -1.23
C GLY A 50 19.85 -13.19 -0.38
N GLN A 51 20.99 -13.10 -1.05
CA GLN A 51 22.28 -12.97 -0.39
C GLN A 51 23.17 -11.95 -1.11
N ILE A 52 24.07 -11.34 -0.33
CA ILE A 52 25.22 -10.60 -0.83
C ILE A 52 26.36 -11.59 -0.98
N ASN A 53 27.03 -11.62 -2.12
CA ASN A 53 28.16 -12.50 -2.38
C ASN A 53 29.32 -12.17 -1.43
N GLY A 54 29.76 -13.17 -0.65
CA GLY A 54 30.73 -12.95 0.43
C GLY A 54 30.17 -12.10 1.60
N GLY A 55 28.85 -12.02 1.75
CA GLY A 55 28.16 -11.28 2.81
C GLY A 55 27.00 -12.08 3.42
N GLY A 56 26.11 -11.36 4.10
CA GLY A 56 24.95 -11.94 4.77
C GLY A 56 23.70 -12.00 3.90
N LYS A 57 22.63 -12.52 4.48
CA LYS A 57 21.28 -12.43 3.90
C LYS A 57 20.86 -10.99 3.74
N ILE A 58 20.06 -10.74 2.73
CA ILE A 58 19.43 -9.44 2.48
C ILE A 58 18.02 -9.64 1.93
N GLY A 59 17.08 -8.87 2.42
CA GLY A 59 15.74 -8.77 1.87
C GLY A 59 15.53 -7.45 1.15
N ALA A 60 14.46 -7.36 0.39
CA ALA A 60 13.98 -6.11 -0.15
C ALA A 60 12.46 -6.10 -0.21
N GLN A 61 11.87 -4.93 -0.03
CA GLN A 61 10.48 -4.64 -0.36
C GLN A 61 10.48 -3.66 -1.52
N VAL A 62 9.92 -4.07 -2.66
CA VAL A 62 9.80 -3.26 -3.86
C VAL A 62 8.37 -2.73 -3.97
N ILE A 63 8.26 -1.43 -4.09
CA ILE A 63 6.99 -0.69 -4.05
C ILE A 63 6.81 0.03 -5.39
N ALA A 64 5.69 -0.21 -6.06
CA ALA A 64 5.29 0.54 -7.23
C ALA A 64 4.69 1.90 -6.80
N LEU A 65 5.11 2.96 -7.47
CA LEU A 65 4.75 4.34 -7.15
C LEU A 65 3.94 5.04 -8.24
N GLY A 66 3.55 4.30 -9.27
CA GLY A 66 2.88 4.82 -10.45
C GLY A 66 3.84 5.39 -11.48
N GLY A 67 3.36 5.54 -12.72
CA GLY A 67 4.14 6.17 -13.79
C GLY A 67 5.52 5.53 -14.05
N ASP A 68 5.63 4.21 -13.97
CA ASP A 68 6.92 3.47 -14.11
C ASP A 68 7.98 3.80 -13.04
N ASN A 69 7.58 4.39 -11.91
CA ASN A 69 8.46 4.68 -10.78
C ASN A 69 8.27 3.66 -9.67
N TYR A 70 9.36 3.37 -8.98
CA TYR A 70 9.42 2.39 -7.89
C TYR A 70 10.35 2.86 -6.78
N GLN A 71 10.19 2.25 -5.62
CA GLN A 71 11.17 2.31 -4.55
C GLN A 71 11.52 0.89 -4.10
N ALA A 72 12.78 0.62 -3.82
CA ALA A 72 13.19 -0.58 -3.12
C ALA A 72 13.72 -0.22 -1.74
N VAL A 73 13.17 -0.86 -0.72
CA VAL A 73 13.68 -0.79 0.66
C VAL A 73 14.47 -2.06 0.91
N MET A 74 15.80 -1.96 0.83
CA MET A 74 16.69 -3.07 1.12
C MET A 74 16.85 -3.25 2.63
N LEU A 75 16.80 -4.47 3.08
CA LEU A 75 16.70 -4.85 4.49
C LEU A 75 17.84 -5.82 4.85
N PRO A 76 18.94 -5.34 5.45
CA PRO A 76 20.04 -6.20 5.88
C PRO A 76 19.55 -7.29 6.85
N GLY A 77 20.01 -8.52 6.62
CA GLY A 77 19.65 -9.68 7.42
C GLY A 77 18.41 -10.45 6.93
N GLY A 78 17.52 -9.84 6.15
CA GLY A 78 16.34 -10.53 5.62
C GLY A 78 15.09 -9.65 5.59
N LEU A 79 13.92 -10.27 5.64
CA LEU A 79 12.63 -9.59 5.63
C LEU A 79 12.10 -9.32 7.05
N PRO A 80 11.12 -8.43 7.23
CA PRO A 80 10.44 -8.23 8.51
C PRO A 80 9.89 -9.54 9.07
N GLY A 81 10.21 -9.84 10.34
CA GLY A 81 9.88 -11.11 10.98
C GLY A 81 10.68 -12.32 10.47
N ALA A 82 11.67 -12.11 9.57
CA ALA A 82 12.48 -13.17 8.98
C ALA A 82 13.96 -12.74 8.78
N GLY A 83 14.56 -12.14 9.81
CA GLY A 83 15.98 -11.82 9.89
C GLY A 83 16.37 -10.36 9.79
N TRP A 84 15.49 -9.46 9.36
CA TRP A 84 15.76 -8.02 9.42
C TRP A 84 15.88 -7.53 10.88
N ASP A 85 16.83 -6.64 11.13
CA ASP A 85 17.15 -6.13 12.48
C ASP A 85 16.15 -5.10 13.04
N GLY A 86 15.14 -4.72 12.24
CA GLY A 86 14.14 -3.73 12.62
C GLY A 86 14.61 -2.26 12.58
N LYS A 87 15.85 -1.99 12.19
CA LYS A 87 16.45 -0.65 12.26
C LYS A 87 17.02 -0.17 10.92
N ASN A 88 17.92 -0.96 10.34
CA ASN A 88 18.69 -0.53 9.18
C ASN A 88 17.91 -0.75 7.89
N LYS A 89 17.87 0.28 7.05
CA LYS A 89 17.23 0.27 5.74
C LYS A 89 18.11 0.96 4.72
N ILE A 90 18.10 0.48 3.49
CA ILE A 90 18.78 1.11 2.36
C ILE A 90 17.70 1.41 1.33
N LEU A 91 17.55 2.68 0.95
CA LEU A 91 16.53 3.13 0.00
C LEU A 91 17.14 3.27 -1.39
N LEU A 92 16.46 2.71 -2.36
CA LEU A 92 16.79 2.85 -3.77
C LEU A 92 15.59 3.39 -4.52
N ASP A 93 15.82 4.38 -5.34
CA ASP A 93 14.83 4.89 -6.29
C ASP A 93 14.89 4.05 -7.56
N GLY A 94 13.74 3.64 -8.06
CA GLY A 94 13.61 2.79 -9.24
C GLY A 94 12.87 3.48 -10.36
N SER A 95 13.35 3.31 -11.58
CA SER A 95 12.67 3.77 -12.80
C SER A 95 12.84 2.78 -13.92
N LYS A 96 11.78 2.64 -14.75
CA LYS A 96 11.85 1.80 -15.96
C LYS A 96 12.69 2.52 -17.01
N LYS A 97 13.65 1.79 -17.57
CA LYS A 97 14.50 2.22 -18.69
C LYS A 97 14.64 1.08 -19.69
N ASP A 98 15.18 1.38 -20.85
CA ASP A 98 15.44 0.39 -21.88
C ASP A 98 16.23 -0.79 -21.32
N GLY A 99 15.62 -1.97 -21.32
CA GLY A 99 16.23 -3.21 -20.81
C GLY A 99 15.87 -3.61 -19.37
N GLY A 100 15.07 -2.84 -18.62
CA GLY A 100 14.64 -3.27 -17.29
C GLY A 100 14.25 -2.16 -16.33
N LEU A 101 14.02 -2.53 -15.08
CA LEU A 101 13.76 -1.61 -13.99
C LEU A 101 15.06 -1.37 -13.21
N LEU A 102 15.63 -0.19 -13.36
CA LEU A 102 16.91 0.21 -12.77
C LEU A 102 16.68 0.88 -11.41
N PHE A 103 17.51 0.53 -10.44
CA PHE A 103 17.53 1.10 -9.09
C PHE A 103 18.87 1.74 -8.79
N HIS A 104 18.83 2.87 -8.12
CA HIS A 104 20.01 3.60 -7.65
C HIS A 104 19.73 4.19 -6.28
N SER A 105 20.77 4.52 -5.54
CA SER A 105 20.64 5.14 -4.22
C SER A 105 19.82 6.41 -4.28
N THR A 106 18.89 6.54 -3.34
CA THR A 106 18.21 7.82 -3.14
C THR A 106 19.14 8.83 -2.52
N ASN A 107 19.12 10.06 -3.03
CA ASN A 107 19.89 11.18 -2.47
C ASN A 107 19.25 11.80 -1.22
N GLY A 108 18.20 11.19 -0.70
CA GLY A 108 17.52 11.62 0.52
C GLY A 108 16.69 12.91 0.39
N LYS A 109 16.74 13.59 -0.73
CA LYS A 109 15.94 14.78 -0.99
C LYS A 109 14.85 14.43 -2.01
N GLY A 110 13.91 13.63 -1.59
CA GLY A 110 12.84 13.13 -2.44
C GLY A 110 12.14 14.21 -3.21
N LYS A 111 12.66 14.45 -4.40
CA LYS A 111 11.94 15.16 -5.46
C LYS A 111 11.75 14.21 -6.62
N GLY A 112 10.70 14.39 -7.37
CA GLY A 112 10.37 13.55 -8.50
C GLY A 112 9.08 12.77 -8.25
N TYR A 113 9.11 11.47 -8.42
CA TYR A 113 7.89 10.64 -8.38
C TYR A 113 7.13 10.69 -7.05
N LEU A 114 7.78 11.03 -5.94
CA LEU A 114 7.11 11.19 -4.65
C LEU A 114 6.37 12.52 -4.52
N GLN A 115 6.77 13.55 -5.26
CA GLN A 115 6.23 14.92 -5.27
C GLN A 115 6.23 15.63 -3.91
N GLU A 116 6.51 14.91 -2.81
CA GLU A 116 6.58 15.41 -1.45
C GLU A 116 7.78 14.78 -0.73
N ASP A 117 8.05 15.24 0.49
CA ASP A 117 9.13 14.70 1.32
C ASP A 117 8.91 13.19 1.59
N PRO A 118 9.84 12.31 1.17
CA PRO A 118 9.75 10.87 1.40
C PRO A 118 9.54 10.49 2.87
N ALA A 119 10.03 11.29 3.81
CA ALA A 119 9.84 11.06 5.23
C ALA A 119 8.36 11.10 5.66
N ARG A 120 7.51 11.75 4.88
CA ARG A 120 6.05 11.86 5.15
C ARG A 120 5.29 10.63 4.67
N PHE A 121 5.84 9.86 3.74
CA PHE A 121 5.15 8.75 3.07
C PHE A 121 5.81 7.40 3.31
N SER A 122 7.01 7.37 3.83
CA SER A 122 7.69 6.15 4.24
C SER A 122 7.41 5.86 5.71
N ALA A 123 7.32 4.58 6.06
CA ALA A 123 7.38 4.15 7.45
C ALA A 123 8.70 4.59 8.14
N THR A 124 9.64 5.12 7.39
CA THR A 124 10.90 5.68 7.84
C THR A 124 10.76 7.20 8.01
N ARG A 125 10.62 7.66 9.25
CA ARG A 125 10.52 9.09 9.58
C ARG A 125 11.81 9.88 9.34
N LYS A 126 12.92 9.19 9.17
CA LYS A 126 14.24 9.77 8.92
C LYS A 126 14.68 9.44 7.51
N ASN A 127 15.00 10.47 6.73
CA ASN A 127 15.50 10.32 5.37
C ASN A 127 16.84 11.07 5.21
N PRO A 128 17.96 10.41 4.84
CA PRO A 128 18.05 8.96 4.63
C PRO A 128 17.86 8.18 5.93
N PRO A 129 17.35 6.92 5.86
CA PRO A 129 17.16 6.08 7.03
C PRO A 129 18.51 5.65 7.64
N ASN A 130 18.46 5.13 8.86
CA ASN A 130 19.64 4.51 9.45
C ASN A 130 20.13 3.34 8.59
N GLY A 131 21.43 3.25 8.39
CA GLY A 131 22.04 2.21 7.59
C GLY A 131 21.96 2.42 6.07
N ASN A 132 21.47 3.59 5.61
CA ASN A 132 21.41 3.90 4.19
C ASN A 132 22.80 3.90 3.55
N LYS A 133 22.92 3.26 2.39
CA LYS A 133 24.15 3.03 1.66
C LYS A 133 23.93 3.18 0.16
N ALA A 134 25.03 3.36 -0.59
CA ALA A 134 25.00 3.57 -2.02
C ALA A 134 24.90 2.23 -2.80
N TYR A 135 23.76 1.56 -2.73
CA TYR A 135 23.50 0.37 -3.54
C TYR A 135 22.92 0.75 -4.91
N SER A 136 23.07 -0.17 -5.86
CA SER A 136 22.43 -0.08 -7.18
C SER A 136 21.98 -1.46 -7.62
N GLY A 137 20.99 -1.53 -8.52
CA GLY A 137 20.51 -2.82 -9.01
C GLY A 137 19.56 -2.71 -10.18
N VAL A 138 19.13 -3.86 -10.68
CA VAL A 138 18.16 -4.01 -11.75
C VAL A 138 17.20 -5.15 -11.40
N ILE A 139 15.92 -4.97 -11.67
CA ILE A 139 14.97 -6.08 -11.70
C ILE A 139 14.81 -6.54 -13.14
N SER A 140 15.13 -7.80 -13.35
CA SER A 140 14.96 -8.52 -14.60
C SER A 140 14.59 -9.97 -14.27
N GLU A 141 13.67 -10.56 -15.03
CA GLU A 141 13.27 -11.98 -14.91
C GLU A 141 12.89 -12.43 -13.48
N GLY A 142 12.26 -11.52 -12.72
CA GLY A 142 11.81 -11.80 -11.35
C GLY A 142 12.92 -11.81 -10.29
N ALA A 143 14.14 -11.38 -10.63
CA ALA A 143 15.24 -11.21 -9.71
C ALA A 143 15.67 -9.74 -9.60
N LEU A 144 16.01 -9.30 -8.40
CA LEU A 144 16.70 -8.03 -8.15
C LEU A 144 18.18 -8.34 -7.97
N GLN A 145 18.98 -7.92 -8.94
CA GLN A 145 20.42 -8.11 -8.93
C GLN A 145 21.13 -6.76 -8.88
N GLY A 146 22.29 -6.70 -8.22
CA GLY A 146 22.98 -5.42 -8.11
C GLY A 146 24.30 -5.48 -7.36
N LYS A 147 24.72 -4.28 -6.94
CA LYS A 147 25.97 -4.09 -6.20
C LYS A 147 25.74 -3.27 -4.94
N THR A 148 26.47 -3.62 -3.92
CA THR A 148 26.61 -2.89 -2.67
C THR A 148 27.55 -1.69 -2.83
N ASP A 149 27.63 -0.84 -1.82
CA ASP A 149 28.56 0.30 -1.77
C ASP A 149 30.04 -0.08 -1.80
N ASP A 150 30.38 -1.30 -1.32
CA ASP A 150 31.73 -1.88 -1.38
C ASP A 150 31.96 -2.78 -2.61
N GLY A 151 31.04 -2.73 -3.58
CA GLY A 151 31.17 -3.40 -4.89
C GLY A 151 30.80 -4.87 -4.91
N LYS A 152 30.38 -5.48 -3.79
CA LYS A 152 29.94 -6.88 -3.76
C LYS A 152 28.63 -7.03 -4.52
N SER A 153 28.49 -8.11 -5.28
CA SER A 153 27.23 -8.42 -5.96
C SER A 153 26.21 -9.00 -4.99
N PHE A 154 24.93 -8.80 -5.31
CA PHE A 154 23.81 -9.47 -4.66
C PHE A 154 22.80 -9.96 -5.69
N GLU A 155 22.07 -11.00 -5.32
CA GLU A 155 20.89 -11.47 -6.03
C GLU A 155 19.79 -11.81 -5.04
N LEU A 156 18.60 -11.26 -5.28
CA LEU A 156 17.38 -11.55 -4.52
C LEU A 156 16.29 -12.00 -5.49
N ARG A 157 15.58 -13.05 -5.12
CA ARG A 157 14.43 -13.54 -5.87
C ARG A 157 13.14 -13.16 -5.18
N ARG A 158 12.11 -12.89 -5.97
CA ARG A 158 10.79 -12.58 -5.45
C ARG A 158 10.27 -13.75 -4.64
N VAL A 159 9.74 -13.45 -3.45
CA VAL A 159 9.08 -14.41 -2.57
C VAL A 159 7.65 -13.99 -2.30
N ILE A 160 6.77 -14.97 -2.14
CA ILE A 160 5.39 -14.74 -1.72
C ILE A 160 5.25 -15.39 -0.36
N ARG A 161 5.00 -14.56 0.65
CA ARG A 161 4.69 -15.05 2.00
C ARG A 161 3.18 -15.00 2.20
N THR A 162 2.62 -16.12 2.56
CA THR A 162 1.21 -16.21 2.93
C THR A 162 1.08 -16.39 4.44
N SER A 163 0.04 -15.80 5.02
CA SER A 163 -0.29 -16.08 6.41
C SER A 163 -0.61 -17.57 6.58
N PRO A 164 -0.07 -18.24 7.61
CA PRO A 164 -0.41 -19.63 7.88
C PRO A 164 -1.89 -19.84 8.22
N THR A 165 -2.59 -18.75 8.56
CA THR A 165 -4.00 -18.77 8.91
C THR A 165 -4.92 -18.33 7.77
N LEU A 166 -4.37 -17.94 6.61
CA LEU A 166 -5.19 -17.54 5.46
C LEU A 166 -5.96 -18.74 4.92
N GLY A 167 -7.28 -18.59 4.83
CA GLY A 167 -8.20 -19.65 4.39
C GLY A 167 -8.40 -20.77 5.43
N MET A 168 -8.01 -20.56 6.66
CA MET A 168 -8.23 -21.51 7.75
C MET A 168 -9.73 -21.75 7.97
N LYS A 169 -10.11 -23.02 8.07
CA LYS A 169 -11.49 -23.35 8.45
C LYS A 169 -11.78 -22.87 9.86
N PRO A 170 -12.97 -22.27 10.08
CA PRO A 170 -13.35 -21.85 11.43
C PRO A 170 -13.43 -23.06 12.38
N PRO A 171 -13.09 -22.90 13.66
CA PRO A 171 -13.36 -23.90 14.67
C PRO A 171 -14.84 -24.32 14.69
N LYS A 172 -15.14 -25.51 15.17
CA LYS A 172 -16.50 -26.09 15.15
C LYS A 172 -17.55 -25.18 15.75
N ASP A 173 -17.20 -24.47 16.83
CA ASP A 173 -18.13 -23.61 17.57
C ASP A 173 -17.99 -22.13 17.21
N ALA A 174 -17.21 -21.79 16.18
CA ALA A 174 -17.04 -20.41 15.76
C ALA A 174 -18.28 -19.91 15.02
N LYS A 175 -18.68 -18.69 15.35
CA LYS A 175 -19.69 -17.96 14.58
C LYS A 175 -19.06 -17.37 13.34
N VAL A 176 -19.42 -17.88 12.17
CA VAL A 176 -18.99 -17.30 10.89
C VAL A 176 -19.81 -16.05 10.62
N LEU A 177 -19.16 -14.90 10.60
CA LEU A 177 -19.79 -13.61 10.32
C LEU A 177 -19.82 -13.32 8.82
N PHE A 178 -18.79 -13.77 8.08
CA PHE A 178 -18.64 -13.55 6.66
C PHE A 178 -17.77 -14.64 6.03
N ASP A 179 -18.25 -15.23 4.94
CA ASP A 179 -17.57 -16.27 4.16
C ASP A 179 -17.57 -15.99 2.65
N GLY A 180 -17.91 -14.76 2.26
CA GLY A 180 -18.03 -14.38 0.86
C GLY A 180 -19.40 -14.64 0.23
N THR A 181 -20.36 -15.22 0.96
CA THR A 181 -21.70 -15.55 0.43
C THR A 181 -22.78 -14.57 0.85
N SER A 182 -22.71 -14.07 2.07
CA SER A 182 -23.73 -13.17 2.63
C SER A 182 -23.12 -12.13 3.56
N LYS A 183 -23.66 -10.92 3.53
CA LYS A 183 -23.35 -9.88 4.49
C LYS A 183 -24.39 -9.72 5.61
N ALA A 184 -25.27 -10.69 5.80
CA ALA A 184 -26.41 -10.59 6.74
C ALA A 184 -25.98 -10.34 8.19
N ALA A 185 -24.76 -10.73 8.58
CA ALA A 185 -24.23 -10.45 9.91
C ALA A 185 -23.76 -9.00 10.10
N PHE A 186 -23.85 -8.14 9.06
CA PHE A 186 -23.36 -6.77 9.08
C PHE A 186 -24.40 -5.75 8.65
N GLN A 187 -24.39 -4.62 9.31
CA GLN A 187 -25.04 -3.38 8.87
C GLN A 187 -24.06 -2.59 7.98
N GLY A 188 -24.55 -2.07 6.86
CA GLY A 188 -23.71 -1.40 5.88
C GLY A 188 -22.91 -2.37 5.02
N GLY A 189 -21.95 -1.81 4.30
CA GLY A 189 -21.09 -2.55 3.40
C GLY A 189 -21.78 -3.07 2.14
N ARG A 190 -20.98 -3.47 1.18
CA ARG A 190 -21.40 -4.02 -0.10
C ARG A 190 -20.64 -5.31 -0.37
N LEU A 191 -21.37 -6.40 -0.55
CA LEU A 191 -20.79 -7.63 -1.06
C LEU A 191 -20.49 -7.47 -2.55
N ASP A 192 -19.27 -7.71 -2.93
CA ASP A 192 -18.86 -7.79 -4.33
C ASP A 192 -18.98 -9.25 -4.78
N GLU A 193 -20.00 -9.51 -5.62
CA GLU A 193 -20.33 -10.88 -6.04
C GLU A 193 -19.24 -11.55 -6.89
N LYS A 194 -18.40 -10.75 -7.55
CA LYS A 194 -17.33 -11.27 -8.39
C LYS A 194 -16.10 -11.65 -7.57
N THR A 195 -15.72 -10.82 -6.62
CA THR A 195 -14.52 -11.02 -5.81
C THR A 195 -14.81 -11.68 -4.47
N LYS A 196 -16.09 -11.77 -4.11
CA LYS A 196 -16.55 -12.30 -2.81
C LYS A 196 -16.00 -11.53 -1.61
N LEU A 197 -15.68 -10.25 -1.80
CA LEU A 197 -15.18 -9.37 -0.76
C LEU A 197 -16.29 -8.48 -0.19
N LEU A 198 -16.25 -8.26 1.12
CA LEU A 198 -17.07 -7.25 1.79
C LEU A 198 -16.34 -5.92 1.73
N ASN A 199 -16.90 -4.97 0.99
CA ASN A 199 -16.35 -3.63 0.82
C ASN A 199 -17.17 -2.60 1.57
N THR A 200 -16.55 -1.53 2.02
CA THR A 200 -17.27 -0.35 2.48
C THR A 200 -17.99 0.31 1.30
N ASP A 201 -19.12 0.90 1.56
CA ASP A 201 -19.90 1.71 0.60
C ASP A 201 -19.79 3.21 0.91
N GLY A 202 -18.70 3.61 1.58
CA GLY A 202 -18.44 4.97 2.05
C GLY A 202 -18.85 5.22 3.49
N ARG A 203 -19.25 4.16 4.21
CA ARG A 203 -19.59 4.19 5.64
C ARG A 203 -18.97 3.01 6.35
N ASP A 204 -18.94 3.07 7.67
CA ASP A 204 -18.51 1.97 8.51
C ASP A 204 -19.42 0.75 8.35
N ILE A 205 -18.81 -0.41 8.47
CA ILE A 205 -19.50 -1.70 8.51
C ILE A 205 -19.53 -2.14 9.97
N ARG A 206 -20.70 -2.47 10.50
CA ARG A 206 -20.86 -2.91 11.87
C ARG A 206 -21.51 -4.27 11.95
N THR A 207 -21.12 -5.07 12.93
CA THR A 207 -21.84 -6.32 13.21
C THR A 207 -23.27 -6.01 13.70
N VAL A 208 -24.23 -6.82 13.26
CA VAL A 208 -25.62 -6.75 13.76
C VAL A 208 -25.65 -7.12 15.22
N ASP A 209 -24.94 -8.20 15.58
CA ASP A 209 -24.84 -8.64 16.94
C ASP A 209 -23.80 -7.84 17.71
N LYS A 210 -24.09 -7.60 18.99
CA LYS A 210 -23.11 -7.08 19.95
C LYS A 210 -22.30 -8.26 20.47
N LEU A 211 -20.99 -8.16 20.35
CA LEU A 211 -20.05 -9.19 20.77
C LEU A 211 -19.27 -8.73 22.00
N SER A 212 -19.02 -9.65 22.93
CA SER A 212 -18.19 -9.42 24.12
C SER A 212 -17.34 -10.66 24.39
N ASN A 213 -16.15 -10.48 24.94
CA ASN A 213 -15.23 -11.57 25.28
C ASN A 213 -14.99 -12.54 24.12
N TYR A 214 -14.54 -12.01 22.98
CA TYR A 214 -14.35 -12.79 21.76
C TYR A 214 -12.90 -12.85 21.31
N GLN A 215 -12.58 -13.85 20.55
CA GLN A 215 -11.43 -13.93 19.66
C GLN A 215 -11.94 -13.88 18.22
N MET A 216 -11.31 -13.07 17.37
CA MET A 216 -11.75 -12.90 15.98
C MET A 216 -10.61 -13.22 15.00
N HIS A 217 -10.95 -13.94 13.96
CA HIS A 217 -10.11 -14.10 12.78
C HIS A 217 -10.67 -13.21 11.67
N VAL A 218 -9.80 -12.37 11.10
CA VAL A 218 -10.15 -11.46 10.01
C VAL A 218 -9.14 -11.62 8.88
N GLU A 219 -9.63 -11.90 7.69
CA GLU A 219 -8.85 -11.86 6.47
C GLU A 219 -9.18 -10.60 5.69
N PHE A 220 -8.16 -9.92 5.19
CA PHE A 220 -8.34 -8.68 4.45
C PHE A 220 -7.45 -8.62 3.22
N MET A 221 -7.84 -7.82 2.26
CA MET A 221 -7.06 -7.53 1.07
C MET A 221 -6.90 -6.03 0.90
N LEU A 222 -5.65 -5.58 0.84
CA LEU A 222 -5.34 -4.18 0.54
C LEU A 222 -5.53 -3.90 -0.96
N PRO A 223 -6.07 -2.73 -1.32
CA PRO A 223 -6.19 -2.34 -2.71
C PRO A 223 -4.82 -2.05 -3.32
N TYR A 224 -4.65 -2.32 -4.61
CA TYR A 224 -3.48 -1.89 -5.34
C TYR A 224 -3.69 -0.47 -5.89
N ARG A 225 -3.00 0.51 -5.31
CA ARG A 225 -3.07 1.94 -5.66
C ARG A 225 -1.69 2.56 -5.76
N PRO A 226 -0.93 2.27 -6.80
CA PRO A 226 0.47 2.70 -6.91
C PRO A 226 0.62 4.23 -6.98
N ASP A 227 -0.37 4.94 -7.54
CA ASP A 227 -0.33 6.40 -7.67
C ASP A 227 -0.70 7.15 -6.38
N ALA A 228 -1.28 6.45 -5.40
CA ALA A 228 -1.68 7.05 -4.14
C ALA A 228 -0.55 6.99 -3.09
N ARG A 229 -0.66 7.83 -2.07
CA ARG A 229 0.31 7.94 -0.96
C ARG A 229 -0.42 7.92 0.38
N GLY A 230 0.32 7.56 1.43
CA GLY A 230 -0.20 7.52 2.79
C GLY A 230 -1.48 6.69 2.89
N GLN A 231 -2.45 7.15 3.66
CA GLN A 231 -3.73 6.45 3.82
C GLN A 231 -4.53 6.30 2.52
N GLY A 232 -4.27 7.13 1.52
CA GLY A 232 -4.90 7.01 0.20
C GLY A 232 -4.52 5.76 -0.57
N ARG A 233 -3.37 5.12 -0.26
CA ARG A 233 -2.94 3.85 -0.89
C ARG A 233 -3.78 2.67 -0.48
N GLY A 234 -4.15 2.60 0.80
CA GLY A 234 -4.99 1.55 1.32
C GLY A 234 -5.11 1.71 2.82
N ASN A 235 -6.28 2.08 3.27
CA ASN A 235 -6.58 2.32 4.67
C ASN A 235 -7.90 1.68 5.02
N SER A 236 -7.90 0.93 6.10
CA SER A 236 -9.04 0.36 6.76
C SER A 236 -8.68 0.08 8.21
N GLY A 237 -9.63 -0.33 9.00
CA GLY A 237 -9.37 -0.71 10.39
C GLY A 237 -10.42 -1.67 10.90
N PHE A 238 -10.02 -2.49 11.84
CA PHE A 238 -10.93 -3.27 12.65
C PHE A 238 -11.10 -2.57 14.02
N TYR A 239 -12.31 -2.06 14.25
CA TYR A 239 -12.63 -1.32 15.45
C TYR A 239 -13.31 -2.21 16.49
N GLN A 240 -12.84 -2.14 17.71
CA GLN A 240 -13.50 -2.70 18.88
C GLN A 240 -14.27 -1.59 19.60
N VAL A 241 -15.54 -1.84 19.88
CA VAL A 241 -16.48 -0.91 20.55
C VAL A 241 -16.50 0.50 19.93
N ASP A 242 -16.32 0.58 18.61
CA ASP A 242 -16.25 1.84 17.85
C ASP A 242 -15.12 2.81 18.30
N MET A 243 -14.13 2.34 19.04
CA MET A 243 -13.11 3.20 19.65
C MET A 243 -11.68 2.71 19.40
N TYR A 244 -11.38 1.45 19.62
CA TYR A 244 -10.02 0.92 19.54
C TYR A 244 -9.79 0.25 18.18
N GLU A 245 -8.88 0.82 17.43
CA GLU A 245 -8.57 0.38 16.06
C GLU A 245 -7.36 -0.54 16.00
N VAL A 246 -7.53 -1.68 15.36
CA VAL A 246 -6.43 -2.42 14.75
C VAL A 246 -6.30 -1.94 13.32
N GLN A 247 -5.28 -1.14 13.06
CA GLN A 247 -5.06 -0.50 11.76
C GLN A 247 -4.75 -1.52 10.67
N ILE A 248 -5.45 -1.43 9.55
CA ILE A 248 -5.17 -2.15 8.30
C ILE A 248 -4.72 -1.12 7.28
N LEU A 249 -3.43 -1.08 6.98
CA LEU A 249 -2.84 0.00 6.19
C LEU A 249 -1.80 -0.55 5.20
N ASP A 250 -1.81 -0.03 3.97
CA ASP A 250 -0.62 -0.07 3.12
C ASP A 250 0.40 0.88 3.75
N SER A 251 1.43 0.33 4.37
CA SER A 251 2.35 1.05 5.23
C SER A 251 3.46 1.78 4.47
N PHE A 252 3.32 1.91 3.17
CA PHE A 252 4.25 2.71 2.39
C PHE A 252 4.04 4.21 2.58
#